data_7ea108f73bc63ad5478aa193a332077d
#
_entry.id   7ea108f73bc63ad5478aa193a332077d
#
_cell.length_a   1.000
_cell.length_b   1.000
_cell.length_c   1.000
_cell.angle_alpha   90.00
_cell.angle_beta   90.00
_cell.angle_gamma   90.00
#
_symmetry.space_group_name_H-M   'P 1'
#
loop_
_entity.id
_entity.type
_entity.pdbx_description
1 polymer ?
#
loop_
_entity_poly.entity_id
_entity_poly.type
_entity_poly.pdbx_seq_one_letter_code
_entity_poly.pdbx_strand_id
1 'polypeptide(L)'
;MASEDRFDLEQKIMEVWHLADDLKLLTERLEYMNEDQAFSAIHGLQIFADMRCESLWNTFEQCISNGVFDDSTNRGEEIAKAMDEAIESFGQEKL
;
A
#
# COMPACT_ATOMS: atom_id res chain seq x y z
N MET A 1 4.18 22.54 9.28
CA MET A 1 3.66 22.37 8.77
C MET A 1 3.05 21.29 8.56
N ALA A 2 2.57 20.98 7.96
CA ALA A 2 1.87 20.04 7.87
C ALA A 2 2.29 18.97 7.98
N SER A 3 2.00 18.37 8.58
CA SER A 3 2.44 17.26 8.77
C SER A 3 1.69 16.24 8.17
N GLU A 4 2.10 15.08 8.18
CA GLU A 4 1.39 13.93 7.73
C GLU A 4 0.20 13.73 8.63
N ASP A 5 -0.98 13.69 8.04
CA ASP A 5 -2.20 13.49 8.82
C ASP A 5 -3.03 12.43 8.13
N ARG A 6 -4.26 12.26 8.60
CA ARG A 6 -5.11 11.21 8.06
C ARG A 6 -5.38 11.40 6.57
N PHE A 7 -5.53 12.65 6.17
CA PHE A 7 -5.78 12.92 4.77
C PHE A 7 -4.59 12.49 3.91
N ASP A 8 -3.40 12.79 4.38
CA ASP A 8 -2.19 12.37 3.67
C ASP A 8 -2.11 10.86 3.60
N LEU A 9 -2.45 10.19 4.69
CA LEU A 9 -2.43 8.74 4.73
C LEU A 9 -3.42 8.17 3.74
N GLU A 10 -4.62 8.73 3.69
CA GLU A 10 -5.63 8.26 2.76
C GLU A 10 -5.17 8.43 1.33
N GLN A 11 -4.52 9.54 1.03
CA GLN A 11 -4.01 9.76 -0.31
C GLN A 11 -2.96 8.73 -0.68
N LYS A 12 -2.09 8.40 0.27
CA LYS A 12 -1.06 7.41 -0.01
C LYS A 12 -1.66 6.02 -0.23
N ILE A 13 -2.71 5.72 0.50
CA ILE A 13 -3.40 4.45 0.30
C ILE A 13 -4.00 4.40 -1.09
N MET A 14 -4.59 5.50 -1.53
CA MET A 14 -5.17 5.53 -2.86
C MET A 14 -4.10 5.43 -3.95
N GLU A 15 -2.93 6.00 -3.70
CA GLU A 15 -1.84 5.86 -4.65
C GLU A 15 -1.44 4.40 -4.82
N VAL A 16 -1.43 3.66 -3.71
CA VAL A 16 -1.12 2.25 -3.82
C VAL A 16 -2.21 1.51 -4.57
N TRP A 17 -3.45 1.92 -4.39
CA TRP A 17 -4.53 1.30 -5.13
C TRP A 17 -4.42 1.52 -6.62
N HIS A 18 -3.80 2.59 -7.04
CA HIS A 18 -3.63 2.83 -8.48
C HIS A 18 -2.76 1.77 -9.13
N LEU A 19 -2.04 0.99 -8.33
CA LEU A 19 -1.29 -0.13 -8.89
C LEU A 19 -2.19 -1.13 -9.59
N ALA A 20 -3.41 -1.28 -9.10
CA ALA A 20 -4.34 -2.20 -9.75
C ALA A 20 -4.66 -1.72 -11.16
N ASP A 21 -4.84 -0.41 -11.32
CA ASP A 21 -5.09 0.15 -12.64
C ASP A 21 -3.88 0.00 -13.54
N ASP A 22 -2.69 0.19 -12.98
CA ASP A 22 -1.47 0.04 -13.74
C ASP A 22 -1.30 -1.40 -14.22
N LEU A 23 -1.62 -2.36 -13.35
CA LEU A 23 -1.54 -3.75 -13.71
C LEU A 23 -2.53 -4.10 -14.80
N LYS A 24 -3.73 -3.53 -14.71
CA LYS A 24 -4.72 -3.78 -15.73
C LYS A 24 -4.26 -3.24 -17.08
N LEU A 25 -3.70 -2.04 -17.07
CA LEU A 25 -3.18 -1.46 -18.31
C LEU A 25 -2.06 -2.32 -18.87
N LEU A 26 -1.17 -2.77 -18.02
CA LEU A 26 -0.08 -3.62 -18.46
C LEU A 26 -0.62 -4.91 -19.08
N THR A 27 -1.60 -5.51 -18.43
CA THR A 27 -2.18 -6.74 -18.96
C THR A 27 -2.76 -6.53 -20.34
N GLU A 28 -3.44 -5.39 -20.52
CA GLU A 28 -4.04 -5.09 -21.82
C GLU A 28 -3.01 -4.87 -22.91
N ARG A 29 -1.83 -4.43 -22.53
CA ARG A 29 -0.81 -4.14 -23.53
C ARG A 29 0.20 -5.24 -23.73
N LEU A 30 0.16 -6.27 -22.90
CA LEU A 30 1.17 -7.30 -22.97
C LEU A 30 1.23 -7.97 -24.31
N GLU A 31 0.08 -8.17 -24.96
CA GLU A 31 0.12 -8.89 -26.22
C GLU A 31 0.75 -8.06 -27.33
N TYR A 32 0.95 -6.79 -27.12
CA TYR A 32 1.60 -5.94 -28.10
C TYR A 32 3.08 -5.72 -27.82
N MET A 33 3.61 -6.39 -26.79
CA MET A 33 4.97 -6.18 -26.37
C MET A 33 5.80 -7.40 -26.69
N ASN A 34 7.08 -7.17 -27.02
CA ASN A 34 7.96 -8.31 -27.10
C ASN A 34 8.43 -8.66 -25.69
N GLU A 35 9.20 -9.71 -25.59
CA GLU A 35 9.61 -10.21 -24.30
C GLU A 35 10.40 -9.20 -23.49
N ASP A 36 11.32 -8.50 -24.14
CA ASP A 36 12.14 -7.52 -23.45
C ASP A 36 11.31 -6.36 -22.94
N GLN A 37 10.36 -5.91 -23.74
CA GLN A 37 9.50 -4.82 -23.33
C GLN A 37 8.61 -5.23 -22.17
N ALA A 38 8.08 -6.44 -22.24
CA ALA A 38 7.22 -6.92 -21.16
C ALA A 38 8.00 -7.03 -19.86
N PHE A 39 9.21 -7.58 -19.94
CA PHE A 39 10.02 -7.71 -18.74
C PHE A 39 10.38 -6.36 -18.16
N SER A 40 10.75 -5.41 -19.01
CA SER A 40 11.08 -4.07 -18.53
C SER A 40 9.88 -3.39 -17.89
N ALA A 41 8.71 -3.56 -18.49
CA ALA A 41 7.50 -2.92 -17.94
C ALA A 41 7.16 -3.51 -16.58
N ILE A 42 7.25 -4.81 -16.45
CA ILE A 42 6.95 -5.46 -15.19
C ILE A 42 7.96 -5.05 -14.13
N HIS A 43 9.22 -4.99 -14.49
CA HIS A 43 10.26 -4.60 -13.56
C HIS A 43 10.08 -3.15 -13.13
N GLY A 44 9.74 -2.27 -14.06
CA GLY A 44 9.48 -0.88 -13.72
C GLY A 44 8.30 -0.75 -12.78
N LEU A 45 7.26 -1.52 -13.03
CA LEU A 45 6.09 -1.48 -12.18
C LEU A 45 6.43 -1.98 -10.77
N GLN A 46 7.28 -2.98 -10.68
CA GLN A 46 7.71 -3.47 -9.38
C GLN A 46 8.45 -2.39 -8.60
N ILE A 47 9.32 -1.65 -9.27
CA ILE A 47 10.06 -0.58 -8.62
C ILE A 47 9.10 0.50 -8.12
N PHE A 48 8.14 0.88 -8.95
CA PHE A 48 7.17 1.87 -8.52
C PHE A 48 6.32 1.36 -7.37
N ALA A 49 5.97 0.08 -7.39
CA ALA A 49 5.20 -0.49 -6.31
C ALA A 49 5.95 -0.39 -5.00
N ASP A 50 7.24 -0.69 -5.02
CA ASP A 50 8.06 -0.57 -3.83
C ASP A 50 8.09 0.87 -3.33
N MET A 51 8.25 1.81 -4.24
CA MET A 51 8.33 3.21 -3.86
C MET A 51 7.01 3.68 -3.25
N ARG A 52 5.89 3.27 -3.82
CA ARG A 52 4.60 3.67 -3.29
C ARG A 52 4.35 3.06 -1.92
N CYS A 53 4.71 1.80 -1.76
CA CYS A 53 4.52 1.14 -0.47
C CYS A 53 5.40 1.76 0.59
N GLU A 54 6.62 2.09 0.23
CA GLU A 54 7.53 2.73 1.16
C GLU A 54 7.01 4.10 1.56
N SER A 55 6.50 4.85 0.61
CA SER A 55 5.93 6.15 0.87
C SER A 55 4.73 6.04 1.80
N LEU A 56 3.88 5.04 1.57
CA LEU A 56 2.73 4.80 2.42
C LEU A 56 3.17 4.46 3.84
N TRP A 57 4.17 3.61 3.95
CA TRP A 57 4.65 3.21 5.27
C TRP A 57 5.22 4.40 6.03
N ASN A 58 6.00 5.23 5.34
CA ASN A 58 6.58 6.40 5.99
C ASN A 58 5.48 7.37 6.46
N THR A 59 4.46 7.55 5.65
CA THR A 59 3.36 8.41 6.02
C THR A 59 2.62 7.84 7.22
N PHE A 60 2.43 6.53 7.23
CA PHE A 60 1.76 5.88 8.35
C PHE A 60 2.56 6.07 9.64
N GLU A 61 3.87 5.89 9.57
CA GLU A 61 4.71 6.09 10.75
C GLU A 61 4.67 7.53 11.22
N GLN A 62 4.63 8.47 10.29
CA GLN A 62 4.54 9.86 10.67
C GLN A 62 3.21 10.16 11.34
N CYS A 63 2.14 9.55 10.86
CA CYS A 63 0.85 9.74 11.48
C CYS A 63 0.87 9.23 12.92
N ILE A 64 1.50 8.11 13.13
CA ILE A 64 1.60 7.57 14.48
C ILE A 64 2.43 8.51 15.36
N SER A 65 3.55 8.97 14.84
CA SER A 65 4.40 9.91 15.59
C SER A 65 3.67 11.18 15.92
N ASN A 66 2.84 11.65 15.01
CA ASN A 66 2.14 12.90 15.21
C ASN A 66 0.89 12.74 16.05
N GLY A 67 0.59 11.55 16.48
CA GLY A 67 -0.54 11.34 17.36
C GLY A 67 -1.89 11.36 16.67
N VAL A 68 -1.91 11.09 15.38
CA VAL A 68 -3.17 11.15 14.65
C VAL A 68 -4.19 10.18 15.21
N PHE A 69 -3.71 9.06 15.75
CA PHE A 69 -4.61 8.04 16.27
C PHE A 69 -4.72 8.05 17.79
N ASP A 70 -4.13 9.06 18.43
CA ASP A 70 -4.08 9.04 19.89
C ASP A 70 -5.36 9.47 20.55
N ASP A 71 -6.18 10.20 19.87
CA ASP A 71 -7.38 10.70 20.47
C ASP A 71 -8.24 9.61 20.96
N SER A 72 -8.21 8.46 20.37
CA SER A 72 -9.00 7.44 20.89
C SER A 72 -8.05 6.46 21.39
N THR A 73 -7.92 6.43 22.64
CA THR A 73 -6.94 5.59 23.27
C THR A 73 -7.01 4.18 22.81
N ASN A 74 -8.18 3.70 22.48
CA ASN A 74 -8.28 2.30 22.12
C ASN A 74 -8.23 2.04 20.64
N ARG A 75 -8.21 3.10 19.85
CA ARG A 75 -8.32 2.90 18.43
C ARG A 75 -7.08 2.21 17.87
N GLY A 76 -5.91 2.59 18.36
CA GLY A 76 -4.69 1.95 17.90
C GLY A 76 -4.68 0.48 18.24
N GLU A 77 -5.15 0.14 19.43
CA GLU A 77 -5.22 -1.24 19.83
C GLU A 77 -6.21 -2.02 18.99
N GLU A 78 -7.32 -1.40 18.67
CA GLU A 78 -8.30 -2.06 17.83
C GLU A 78 -7.76 -2.35 16.44
N ILE A 79 -7.03 -1.40 15.89
CA ILE A 79 -6.45 -1.59 14.57
C ILE A 79 -5.42 -2.70 14.62
N ALA A 80 -4.56 -2.68 15.62
CA ALA A 80 -3.54 -3.71 15.75
C ALA A 80 -4.18 -5.08 15.92
N LYS A 81 -5.25 -5.16 16.70
CA LYS A 81 -5.93 -6.42 16.92
C LYS A 81 -6.57 -6.91 15.63
N ALA A 82 -7.19 -6.01 14.88
CA ALA A 82 -7.80 -6.39 13.63
C ALA A 82 -6.76 -6.90 12.65
N MET A 83 -5.60 -6.27 12.63
CA MET A 83 -4.53 -6.72 11.74
C MET A 83 -4.02 -8.09 12.16
N ASP A 84 -3.89 -8.32 13.45
CA ASP A 84 -3.46 -9.63 13.93
C ASP A 84 -4.47 -10.69 13.53
N GLU A 85 -5.74 -10.39 13.67
CA GLU A 85 -6.77 -11.34 13.31
C GLU A 85 -6.75 -11.64 11.81
N ALA A 86 -6.50 -10.62 11.02
CA ALA A 86 -6.42 -10.82 9.58
C ALA A 86 -5.24 -11.72 9.22
N ILE A 87 -4.11 -11.50 9.88
CA ILE A 87 -2.94 -12.30 9.62
C ILE A 87 -3.19 -13.75 10.02
N GLU A 88 -3.83 -13.95 11.14
CA GLU A 88 -4.15 -15.31 11.56
C GLU A 88 -5.10 -15.98 10.59
N SER A 89 -6.04 -15.21 10.08
CA SER A 89 -6.99 -15.75 9.12
C SER A 89 -6.27 -16.18 7.84
N PHE A 90 -5.33 -15.36 7.38
CA PHE A 90 -4.55 -15.75 6.22
C PHE A 90 -3.74 -17.00 6.50
N GLY A 91 -3.16 -17.10 7.68
CA GLY A 91 -2.38 -18.27 8.02
C GLY A 91 -3.22 -19.51 8.05
N GLN A 92 -4.45 -19.38 8.50
CA GLN A 92 -5.32 -20.55 8.56
C GLN A 92 -5.78 -20.99 7.20
N GLU A 93 -5.93 -20.05 6.30
CA GLU A 93 -6.35 -20.42 4.98
C GLU A 93 -5.30 -21.10 4.18
N LYS A 94 -4.04 -21.07 4.63
CA LYS A 94 -3.12 -21.64 3.90
C LYS A 94 -3.21 -23.02 3.87
N LEU A 95 -3.16 -23.67 3.11
CA LEU A 95 -3.35 -25.00 3.10
C LEU A 95 -2.47 -25.91 3.07
#